data_104c3bda8abb3fd02f37fe07c218d821
#
_entry.id   104c3bda8abb3fd02f37fe07c218d821
#
_cell.length_a   1.000
_cell.length_b   1.000
_cell.length_c   1.000
_cell.angle_alpha   90.00
_cell.angle_beta   90.00
_cell.angle_gamma   90.00
#
_symmetry.space_group_name_H-M   'P 1'
#
loop_
_entity.id
_entity.type
_entity.pdbx_description
1 polymer ?
#
loop_
_entity_poly.entity_id
_entity_poly.type
_entity_poly.pdbx_seq_one_letter_code
_entity_poly.pdbx_strand_id
1 'polypeptide(L)'
;MAAKVKAIPEGFNTLTPHIVVREALKAIEFYKKAFGAEEVARMPGPDGKSIMHAELKFGNSMLMICEEFPEMCRSPQAIGGSPVTLHLYVEDADAVFQRAVKAGATATMPLADMFWGDRYGKLNDPFGHEWSVATHKKDVTPEECMKAAAEFCGPKPAGKK
;
A
#
# COMPACT_ATOMS: atom_id res chain seq x y z
N MET A 1 -28.27 -24.62 18.34
CA MET A 1 -27.66 -23.41 18.90
C MET A 1 -26.93 -22.70 17.77
N ALA A 2 -27.21 -21.43 17.49
CA ALA A 2 -26.49 -20.67 16.46
C ALA A 2 -25.03 -20.52 16.91
N ALA A 3 -24.08 -20.76 15.99
CA ALA A 3 -22.67 -20.55 16.26
C ALA A 3 -22.44 -19.09 16.67
N LYS A 4 -21.65 -18.86 17.72
CA LYS A 4 -21.31 -17.50 18.19
C LYS A 4 -20.51 -16.81 17.07
N VAL A 5 -21.07 -15.71 16.55
CA VAL A 5 -20.41 -14.90 15.52
C VAL A 5 -19.12 -14.28 16.10
N LYS A 6 -18.01 -14.41 15.37
CA LYS A 6 -16.74 -13.76 15.74
C LYS A 6 -16.87 -12.25 15.55
N ALA A 7 -16.43 -11.46 16.54
CA ALA A 7 -16.45 -9.99 16.45
C ALA A 7 -15.52 -9.44 15.38
N ILE A 8 -14.39 -10.12 15.11
CA ILE A 8 -13.49 -9.85 13.99
C ILE A 8 -13.71 -11.00 12.99
N PRO A 9 -14.12 -10.71 11.74
CA PRO A 9 -14.33 -11.72 10.73
C PRO A 9 -13.05 -12.53 10.45
N GLU A 10 -13.19 -13.73 9.97
CA GLU A 10 -12.06 -14.58 9.63
C GLU A 10 -11.25 -13.97 8.47
N GLY A 11 -9.92 -13.98 8.59
CA GLY A 11 -9.01 -13.35 7.63
C GLY A 11 -8.78 -11.85 7.84
N PHE A 12 -9.58 -11.17 8.67
CA PHE A 12 -9.40 -9.76 8.98
C PHE A 12 -8.56 -9.53 10.25
N ASN A 13 -7.90 -8.39 10.29
CA ASN A 13 -7.20 -7.89 11.47
C ASN A 13 -8.01 -6.77 12.15
N THR A 14 -7.70 -6.45 13.41
CA THR A 14 -8.32 -5.35 14.15
C THR A 14 -8.23 -4.03 13.38
N LEU A 15 -7.09 -3.76 12.73
CA LEU A 15 -6.91 -2.66 11.81
C LEU A 15 -6.92 -3.22 10.39
N THR A 16 -7.92 -2.84 9.60
CA THR A 16 -8.05 -3.20 8.19
C THR A 16 -8.19 -1.90 7.40
N PRO A 17 -7.24 -1.58 6.51
CA PRO A 17 -7.36 -0.39 5.67
C PRO A 17 -8.59 -0.47 4.76
N HIS A 18 -9.27 0.68 4.56
CA HIS A 18 -10.33 0.85 3.59
C HIS A 18 -9.97 2.04 2.71
N ILE A 19 -9.74 1.80 1.43
CA ILE A 19 -9.35 2.82 0.47
C ILE A 19 -10.49 3.16 -0.50
N VAL A 20 -10.47 4.39 -0.95
CA VAL A 20 -11.45 4.92 -1.93
C VAL A 20 -10.70 5.27 -3.20
N VAL A 21 -11.20 4.82 -4.34
CA VAL A 21 -10.57 5.06 -5.63
C VAL A 21 -11.60 5.49 -6.67
N ARG A 22 -11.16 6.15 -7.71
CA ARG A 22 -11.91 6.24 -8.98
C ARG A 22 -11.59 5.02 -9.82
N GLU A 23 -12.58 4.50 -10.55
CA GLU A 23 -12.43 3.32 -11.41
C GLU A 23 -11.99 2.06 -10.62
N ALA A 24 -12.74 1.72 -9.56
CA ALA A 24 -12.38 0.64 -8.62
C ALA A 24 -12.13 -0.70 -9.31
N LEU A 25 -12.82 -1.03 -10.41
CA LEU A 25 -12.52 -2.23 -11.21
C LEU A 25 -11.09 -2.22 -11.76
N LYS A 26 -10.64 -1.08 -12.29
CA LYS A 26 -9.26 -0.95 -12.79
C LYS A 26 -8.24 -1.01 -11.65
N ALA A 27 -8.59 -0.44 -10.48
CA ALA A 27 -7.74 -0.48 -9.30
C ALA A 27 -7.55 -1.92 -8.80
N ILE A 28 -8.61 -2.71 -8.73
CA ILE A 28 -8.55 -4.12 -8.36
C ILE A 28 -7.62 -4.89 -9.32
N GLU A 29 -7.78 -4.74 -10.61
CA GLU A 29 -6.93 -5.41 -11.61
C GLU A 29 -5.47 -4.93 -11.53
N PHE A 30 -5.25 -3.64 -11.25
CA PHE A 30 -3.93 -3.12 -11.00
C PHE A 30 -3.28 -3.77 -9.77
N TYR A 31 -3.97 -3.84 -8.63
CA TYR A 31 -3.42 -4.43 -7.40
C TYR A 31 -3.14 -5.93 -7.54
N LYS A 32 -3.98 -6.66 -8.27
CA LYS A 32 -3.71 -8.07 -8.62
C LYS A 32 -2.41 -8.19 -9.44
N LYS A 33 -2.25 -7.36 -10.46
CA LYS A 33 -1.09 -7.39 -11.36
C LYS A 33 0.18 -6.86 -10.70
N ALA A 34 0.09 -5.74 -9.95
CA ALA A 34 1.23 -5.06 -9.36
C ALA A 34 1.75 -5.78 -8.11
N PHE A 35 0.86 -6.11 -7.21
CA PHE A 35 1.21 -6.60 -5.87
C PHE A 35 0.85 -8.06 -5.62
N GLY A 36 0.17 -8.71 -6.58
CA GLY A 36 -0.27 -10.10 -6.41
C GLY A 36 -1.46 -10.23 -5.46
N ALA A 37 -2.28 -9.19 -5.35
CA ALA A 37 -3.49 -9.24 -4.54
C ALA A 37 -4.49 -10.27 -5.08
N GLU A 38 -5.19 -10.91 -4.18
CA GLU A 38 -6.31 -11.82 -4.48
C GLU A 38 -7.63 -11.12 -4.17
N GLU A 39 -8.57 -11.13 -5.10
CA GLU A 39 -9.92 -10.63 -4.86
C GLU A 39 -10.73 -11.70 -4.12
N VAL A 40 -11.17 -11.37 -2.90
CA VAL A 40 -11.91 -12.31 -2.02
C VAL A 40 -13.41 -12.14 -2.17
N ALA A 41 -13.88 -10.88 -2.23
CA ALA A 41 -15.28 -10.56 -2.34
C ALA A 41 -15.49 -9.26 -3.14
N ARG A 42 -16.65 -9.16 -3.79
CA ARG A 42 -17.08 -7.97 -4.51
C ARG A 42 -18.58 -7.77 -4.38
N MET A 43 -18.98 -6.54 -4.08
CA MET A 43 -20.35 -6.07 -4.12
C MET A 43 -20.48 -4.93 -5.13
N PRO A 44 -21.19 -5.14 -6.25
CA PRO A 44 -21.42 -4.09 -7.24
C PRO A 44 -22.33 -3.00 -6.69
N GLY A 45 -22.21 -1.80 -7.24
CA GLY A 45 -23.13 -0.70 -6.98
C GLY A 45 -24.48 -0.90 -7.67
N PRO A 46 -25.46 -0.03 -7.36
CA PRO A 46 -26.81 -0.10 -7.94
C PRO A 46 -26.85 0.03 -9.46
N ASP A 47 -25.83 0.67 -10.05
CA ASP A 47 -25.67 0.84 -11.50
C ASP A 47 -25.08 -0.41 -12.20
N GLY A 48 -24.72 -1.45 -11.43
CA GLY A 48 -24.10 -2.67 -11.90
C GLY A 48 -22.68 -2.50 -12.48
N LYS A 49 -22.10 -1.29 -12.39
CA LYS A 49 -20.79 -0.94 -12.96
C LYS A 49 -19.80 -0.46 -11.92
N SER A 50 -20.24 0.36 -10.97
CA SER A 50 -19.42 0.80 -9.85
C SER A 50 -19.20 -0.34 -8.85
N ILE A 51 -18.21 -0.19 -7.99
CA ILE A 51 -17.93 -1.13 -6.89
C ILE A 51 -18.32 -0.45 -5.57
N MET A 52 -19.42 -0.90 -4.98
CA MET A 52 -19.84 -0.45 -3.67
C MET A 52 -18.84 -0.86 -2.60
N HIS A 53 -18.33 -2.10 -2.70
CA HIS A 53 -17.35 -2.67 -1.79
C HIS A 53 -16.62 -3.84 -2.44
N ALA A 54 -15.32 -3.96 -2.21
CA ALA A 54 -14.59 -5.19 -2.49
C ALA A 54 -13.52 -5.44 -1.42
N GLU A 55 -13.11 -6.68 -1.32
CA GLU A 55 -12.11 -7.17 -0.38
C GLU A 55 -10.95 -7.80 -1.15
N LEU A 56 -9.76 -7.29 -0.91
CA LEU A 56 -8.53 -7.76 -1.51
C LEU A 56 -7.61 -8.31 -0.43
N LYS A 57 -7.00 -9.45 -0.70
CA LYS A 57 -6.02 -10.07 0.17
C LYS A 57 -4.61 -9.87 -0.37
N PHE A 58 -3.74 -9.33 0.45
CA PHE A 58 -2.31 -9.14 0.22
C PHE A 58 -1.53 -10.03 1.20
N GLY A 59 -1.08 -11.19 0.77
CA GLY A 59 -0.43 -12.15 1.66
C GLY A 59 -1.34 -12.55 2.83
N ASN A 60 -1.03 -12.09 4.04
CA ASN A 60 -1.81 -12.36 5.26
C ASN A 60 -2.75 -11.21 5.67
N SER A 61 -2.84 -10.14 4.88
CA SER A 61 -3.56 -8.92 5.23
C SER A 61 -4.72 -8.65 4.28
N MET A 62 -5.79 -8.06 4.82
CA MET A 62 -6.95 -7.63 4.04
C MET A 62 -6.93 -6.13 3.80
N LEU A 63 -7.36 -5.72 2.62
CA LEU A 63 -7.63 -4.35 2.21
C LEU A 63 -9.06 -4.27 1.69
N MET A 64 -9.85 -3.34 2.19
CA MET A 64 -11.16 -3.00 1.65
C MET A 64 -11.01 -1.88 0.61
N ILE A 65 -11.82 -1.91 -0.43
CA ILE A 65 -11.80 -0.91 -1.50
C ILE A 65 -13.22 -0.61 -1.97
N CYS A 66 -13.51 0.66 -2.25
CA CYS A 66 -14.76 1.06 -2.89
C CYS A 66 -14.54 2.14 -3.96
N GLU A 67 -15.53 2.31 -4.83
CA GLU A 67 -15.63 3.44 -5.73
C GLU A 67 -15.79 4.75 -4.94
N GLU A 68 -15.32 5.88 -5.53
CA GLU A 68 -15.61 7.19 -4.99
C GLU A 68 -17.12 7.49 -5.10
N PHE A 69 -17.72 7.81 -3.95
CA PHE A 69 -19.09 8.36 -3.87
C PHE A 69 -18.97 9.74 -3.21
N PRO A 70 -19.00 10.85 -3.99
CA PRO A 70 -18.62 12.18 -3.50
C PRO A 70 -19.33 12.66 -2.24
N GLU A 71 -20.57 12.22 -2.04
CA GLU A 71 -21.38 12.55 -0.84
C GLU A 71 -21.03 11.70 0.39
N MET A 72 -20.31 10.59 0.20
CA MET A 72 -19.99 9.62 1.27
C MET A 72 -18.50 9.48 1.50
N CYS A 73 -17.71 9.35 0.41
CA CYS A 73 -16.28 9.11 0.49
C CYS A 73 -15.57 9.66 -0.75
N ARG A 74 -14.36 10.16 -0.57
CA ARG A 74 -13.59 10.84 -1.62
C ARG A 74 -12.25 10.16 -1.83
N SER A 75 -11.86 10.03 -3.10
CA SER A 75 -10.57 9.47 -3.50
C SER A 75 -9.41 10.46 -3.30
N PRO A 76 -8.14 10.00 -3.27
CA PRO A 76 -6.98 10.88 -3.30
C PRO A 76 -7.00 11.88 -4.46
N GLN A 77 -7.47 11.47 -5.63
CA GLN A 77 -7.59 12.34 -6.79
C GLN A 77 -8.56 13.50 -6.56
N ALA A 78 -9.65 13.28 -5.79
CA ALA A 78 -10.62 14.32 -5.47
C ALA A 78 -10.14 15.31 -4.40
N ILE A 79 -9.25 14.88 -3.52
CA ILE A 79 -8.75 15.72 -2.40
C ILE A 79 -7.33 16.25 -2.62
N GLY A 80 -6.68 15.87 -3.73
CA GLY A 80 -5.36 16.34 -4.09
C GLY A 80 -4.21 15.54 -3.50
N GLY A 81 -4.44 14.33 -2.99
CA GLY A 81 -3.41 13.43 -2.47
C GLY A 81 -3.86 12.55 -1.30
N SER A 82 -2.96 11.74 -0.80
CA SER A 82 -3.20 10.88 0.37
C SER A 82 -2.09 11.08 1.40
N PRO A 83 -2.40 11.34 2.69
CA PRO A 83 -1.40 11.41 3.74
C PRO A 83 -1.01 10.03 4.29
N VAL A 84 -1.64 8.96 3.80
CA VAL A 84 -1.42 7.59 4.26
C VAL A 84 -0.54 6.86 3.26
N THR A 85 0.51 6.20 3.75
CA THR A 85 1.31 5.25 2.99
C THR A 85 0.88 3.83 3.37
N LEU A 86 0.49 3.04 2.38
CA LEU A 86 0.25 1.61 2.55
C LEU A 86 1.58 0.87 2.42
N HIS A 87 2.01 0.22 3.49
CA HIS A 87 3.31 -0.44 3.54
C HIS A 87 3.18 -1.95 3.34
N LEU A 88 3.95 -2.48 2.38
CA LEU A 88 4.03 -3.91 2.10
C LEU A 88 5.40 -4.45 2.47
N TYR A 89 5.45 -5.39 3.40
CA TYR A 89 6.57 -6.29 3.57
C TYR A 89 6.42 -7.50 2.66
N VAL A 90 7.42 -7.76 1.82
CA VAL A 90 7.47 -8.86 0.86
C VAL A 90 8.82 -9.54 0.86
N GLU A 91 8.89 -10.78 0.40
CA GLU A 91 10.14 -11.54 0.34
C GLU A 91 11.15 -10.94 -0.65
N ASP A 92 10.68 -10.37 -1.76
CA ASP A 92 11.50 -9.74 -2.80
C ASP A 92 10.92 -8.38 -3.20
N ALA A 93 11.41 -7.33 -2.54
CA ALA A 93 10.98 -5.95 -2.80
C ALA A 93 11.36 -5.49 -4.21
N ASP A 94 12.50 -5.92 -4.75
CA ASP A 94 12.95 -5.54 -6.09
C ASP A 94 11.99 -6.08 -7.16
N ALA A 95 11.60 -7.35 -7.07
CA ALA A 95 10.66 -7.96 -8.01
C ALA A 95 9.26 -7.33 -7.92
N VAL A 96 8.74 -7.08 -6.71
CA VAL A 96 7.41 -6.46 -6.51
C VAL A 96 7.41 -5.02 -6.99
N PHE A 97 8.43 -4.24 -6.65
CA PHE A 97 8.57 -2.84 -7.05
C PHE A 97 8.61 -2.70 -8.59
N GLN A 98 9.45 -3.48 -9.26
CA GLN A 98 9.54 -3.48 -10.73
C GLN A 98 8.22 -3.88 -11.39
N ARG A 99 7.53 -4.89 -10.84
CA ARG A 99 6.23 -5.34 -11.33
C ARG A 99 5.18 -4.24 -11.18
N ALA A 100 5.17 -3.52 -10.07
CA ALA A 100 4.26 -2.39 -9.83
C ALA A 100 4.52 -1.23 -10.80
N VAL A 101 5.77 -0.84 -11.02
CA VAL A 101 6.14 0.17 -12.02
C VAL A 101 5.73 -0.25 -13.43
N LYS A 102 5.99 -1.50 -13.82
CA LYS A 102 5.55 -2.04 -15.11
C LYS A 102 4.04 -2.08 -15.27
N ALA A 103 3.31 -2.21 -14.17
CA ALA A 103 1.85 -2.18 -14.16
C ALA A 103 1.27 -0.76 -14.23
N GLY A 104 2.07 0.30 -14.02
CA GLY A 104 1.67 1.69 -14.13
C GLY A 104 1.87 2.55 -12.87
N ALA A 105 2.48 2.01 -11.80
CA ALA A 105 2.86 2.83 -10.65
C ALA A 105 4.03 3.76 -10.99
N THR A 106 4.08 4.90 -10.32
CA THR A 106 5.18 5.88 -10.43
C THR A 106 6.09 5.76 -9.22
N ALA A 107 7.38 5.49 -9.44
CA ALA A 107 8.37 5.49 -8.37
C ALA A 107 8.56 6.92 -7.82
N THR A 108 8.29 7.11 -6.53
CA THR A 108 8.52 8.37 -5.81
C THR A 108 9.81 8.33 -4.99
N MET A 109 10.22 7.14 -4.57
CA MET A 109 11.51 6.87 -3.96
C MET A 109 12.04 5.54 -4.50
N PRO A 110 13.18 5.53 -5.21
CA PRO A 110 13.76 4.29 -5.73
C PRO A 110 14.15 3.35 -4.58
N LEU A 111 14.15 2.04 -4.87
CA LEU A 111 14.60 1.05 -3.91
C LEU A 111 16.06 1.27 -3.51
N ALA A 112 16.30 1.29 -2.20
CA ALA A 112 17.63 1.37 -1.61
C ALA A 112 17.69 0.56 -0.31
N ASP A 113 18.90 0.14 0.06
CA ASP A 113 19.12 -0.43 1.37
C ASP A 113 19.17 0.70 2.40
N MET A 114 18.27 0.66 3.35
CA MET A 114 18.05 1.72 4.31
C MET A 114 18.78 1.43 5.63
N PHE A 115 19.13 2.50 6.33
CA PHE A 115 19.88 2.41 7.59
C PHE A 115 19.15 1.65 8.71
N TRP A 116 17.84 1.50 8.61
CA TRP A 116 17.03 0.72 9.57
C TRP A 116 16.95 -0.77 9.23
N GLY A 117 17.65 -1.24 8.17
CA GLY A 117 17.80 -2.66 7.85
C GLY A 117 16.91 -3.20 6.76
N ASP A 118 16.10 -2.37 6.12
CA ASP A 118 15.22 -2.79 5.03
C ASP A 118 15.75 -2.41 3.64
N ARG A 119 15.49 -3.24 2.68
CA ARG A 119 15.44 -2.89 1.26
C ARG A 119 14.10 -2.23 1.01
N TYR A 120 14.03 -0.92 0.72
CA TYR A 120 12.82 -0.11 0.79
C TYR A 120 12.71 0.86 -0.38
N GLY A 121 11.48 1.07 -0.89
CA GLY A 121 11.17 2.08 -1.89
C GLY A 121 9.71 2.52 -1.83
N LYS A 122 9.37 3.65 -2.47
CA LYS A 122 8.02 4.20 -2.50
C LYS A 122 7.50 4.36 -3.92
N LEU A 123 6.19 4.19 -4.06
CA LEU A 123 5.43 4.27 -5.30
C LEU A 123 4.15 5.06 -5.08
N ASN A 124 3.71 5.78 -6.10
CA ASN A 124 2.31 6.18 -6.21
C ASN A 124 1.61 5.27 -7.21
N ASP A 125 0.44 4.76 -6.82
CA ASP A 125 -0.40 4.02 -7.76
C ASP A 125 -1.15 4.99 -8.70
N PRO A 126 -1.76 4.49 -9.80
CA PRO A 126 -2.50 5.33 -10.74
C PRO A 126 -3.76 5.99 -10.15
N PHE A 127 -4.17 5.58 -8.94
CA PHE A 127 -5.37 6.06 -8.26
C PHE A 127 -5.07 7.07 -7.15
N GLY A 128 -3.78 7.40 -6.96
CA GLY A 128 -3.31 8.45 -6.06
C GLY A 128 -2.96 7.98 -4.65
N HIS A 129 -2.98 6.68 -4.37
CA HIS A 129 -2.49 6.15 -3.08
C HIS A 129 -0.99 5.96 -3.10
N GLU A 130 -0.35 6.32 -2.00
CA GLU A 130 1.07 6.07 -1.78
C GLU A 130 1.28 4.67 -1.19
N TRP A 131 2.23 3.95 -1.75
CA TRP A 131 2.68 2.64 -1.31
C TRP A 131 4.16 2.66 -0.99
N SER A 132 4.56 1.89 0.00
CA SER A 132 5.96 1.51 0.19
C SER A 132 6.10 0.00 0.13
N VAL A 133 7.19 -0.46 -0.47
CA VAL A 133 7.50 -1.88 -0.61
C VAL A 133 8.85 -2.12 0.05
N ALA A 134 8.91 -3.11 0.93
CA ALA A 134 10.13 -3.44 1.64
C ALA A 134 10.36 -4.95 1.77
N THR A 135 11.63 -5.31 1.88
CA THR A 135 12.09 -6.60 2.39
C THR A 135 13.01 -6.34 3.58
N HIS A 136 12.71 -6.95 4.72
CA HIS A 136 13.58 -6.88 5.88
C HIS A 136 14.85 -7.68 5.62
N LYS A 137 16.02 -7.04 5.66
CA LYS A 137 17.32 -7.64 5.34
C LYS A 137 18.21 -7.84 6.54
N LYS A 138 18.05 -7.00 7.57
CA LYS A 138 18.93 -6.99 8.73
C LYS A 138 18.22 -6.41 9.94
N ASP A 139 18.32 -7.10 11.07
CA ASP A 139 17.98 -6.52 12.37
C ASP A 139 18.98 -5.42 12.75
N VAL A 140 18.47 -4.24 13.11
CA VAL A 140 19.25 -3.08 13.54
C VAL A 140 18.77 -2.66 14.91
N THR A 141 19.69 -2.48 15.87
CA THR A 141 19.31 -2.00 17.20
C THR A 141 18.82 -0.55 17.17
N PRO A 142 18.01 -0.12 18.14
CA PRO A 142 17.58 1.28 18.23
C PRO A 142 18.76 2.26 18.27
N GLU A 143 19.85 1.93 18.95
CA GLU A 143 21.05 2.77 19.05
C GLU A 143 21.76 2.90 17.71
N GLU A 144 21.96 1.79 16.99
CA GLU A 144 22.53 1.80 15.63
C GLU A 144 21.66 2.60 14.66
N CYS A 145 20.33 2.42 14.75
CA CYS A 145 19.37 3.14 13.91
C CYS A 145 19.43 4.64 14.16
N MET A 146 19.43 5.09 15.43
CA MET A 146 19.55 6.51 15.78
C MET A 146 20.85 7.13 15.29
N LYS A 147 21.97 6.45 15.43
CA LYS A 147 23.28 6.91 14.96
C LYS A 147 23.27 7.07 13.43
N ALA A 148 22.83 6.06 12.71
CA ALA A 148 22.77 6.09 11.25
C ALA A 148 21.74 7.12 10.72
N ALA A 149 20.62 7.34 11.41
CA ALA A 149 19.66 8.38 11.08
C ALA A 149 20.27 9.79 11.17
N ALA A 150 21.08 10.05 12.20
CA ALA A 150 21.77 11.34 12.35
C ALA A 150 22.76 11.60 11.19
N GLU A 151 23.45 10.58 10.70
CA GLU A 151 24.32 10.65 9.53
C GLU A 151 23.54 10.83 8.23
N PHE A 152 22.41 10.15 8.07
CA PHE A 152 21.56 10.22 6.88
C PHE A 152 20.82 11.55 6.75
N CYS A 153 20.27 12.08 7.86
CA CYS A 153 19.50 13.33 7.91
C CYS A 153 20.36 14.56 8.20
N GLY A 154 21.66 14.38 8.52
CA GLY A 154 22.58 15.47 8.80
C GLY A 154 22.81 16.38 7.59
N PRO A 155 23.34 17.60 7.79
CA PRO A 155 23.63 18.50 6.68
C PRO A 155 24.63 17.84 5.74
N LYS A 156 24.23 17.59 4.49
CA LYS A 156 25.15 17.10 3.46
C LYS A 156 26.30 18.09 3.33
N PRO A 157 27.58 17.66 3.38
CA PRO A 157 28.70 18.56 3.16
C PRO A 157 28.49 19.26 1.82
N ALA A 158 28.58 20.60 1.84
CA ALA A 158 28.46 21.41 0.64
C ALA A 158 29.41 20.86 -0.43
N GLY A 159 28.84 20.37 -1.54
CA GLY A 159 29.61 19.81 -2.63
C GLY A 159 30.66 20.84 -3.07
N LYS A 160 31.94 20.45 -3.04
CA LYS A 160 32.99 21.21 -3.70
C LYS A 160 32.61 21.35 -5.17
N LYS A 161 32.43 22.58 -5.62
CA LYS A 161 32.32 22.96 -7.04
C LYS A 161 33.53 22.51 -7.81
#